data_a3514a288454695202c2904c59d98fbc
#
_entry.id   a3514a288454695202c2904c59d98fbc
#
_cell.length_a   1.000
_cell.length_b   1.000
_cell.length_c   1.000
_cell.angle_alpha   90.00
_cell.angle_beta   90.00
_cell.angle_gamma   90.00
#
_symmetry.space_group_name_H-M   'P 1'
#
loop_
_entity.id
_entity.type
_entity.pdbx_description
1 polymer ?
#
loop_
_entity_poly.entity_id
_entity_poly.type
_entity_poly.pdbx_seq_one_letter_code
_entity_poly.pdbx_strand_id
1 'polypeptide(L)'
;MIQLKDLGTFESVPHIITDIVTGNIRALENALANGWHINQPIEIDEYSEHTPLELALVMCCLPSIQWLVENGADLNDEENPSFLLAVRYGNKEIINYVVTHGANVHALNRVKVDAFQAALYGKKYNHLQIIHDLGHTVQKYGGKAFRNAITDRNYEVLNFFIHNGVDINYNKPDSVYPFKPTPLCVAARY
;
A
#
# COMPACT_ATOMS: atom_id res chain seq x y z
N MET A 1 -4.20 -11.30 1.41
CA MET A 1 -3.05 -11.40 2.36
C MET A 1 -2.31 -12.66 1.95
N ILE A 2 -1.16 -12.50 1.31
CA ILE A 2 -0.27 -13.63 1.01
C ILE A 2 0.24 -14.12 2.36
N GLN A 3 -0.20 -15.30 2.79
CA GLN A 3 0.40 -15.97 3.93
C GLN A 3 1.54 -16.86 3.43
N LEU A 4 2.59 -17.05 4.21
CA LEU A 4 3.70 -17.95 3.86
C LEU A 4 3.22 -19.34 3.37
N LYS A 5 2.05 -19.79 3.84
CA LYS A 5 1.40 -21.02 3.37
C LYS A 5 0.81 -20.94 1.95
N ASP A 6 0.62 -19.73 1.41
CA ASP A 6 0.09 -19.51 0.07
C ASP A 6 1.21 -19.56 -1.00
N LEU A 7 2.49 -19.58 -0.56
CA LEU A 7 3.69 -19.70 -1.40
C LEU A 7 4.04 -21.14 -1.82
N GLY A 8 3.09 -22.09 -1.70
CA GLY A 8 3.33 -23.50 -2.02
C GLY A 8 4.23 -24.23 -1.02
N THR A 9 4.58 -25.47 -1.32
CA THR A 9 5.58 -26.19 -0.53
C THR A 9 6.94 -25.53 -0.71
N PHE A 10 7.65 -25.25 0.36
CA PHE A 10 8.93 -24.51 0.43
C PHE A 10 10.02 -24.95 -0.58
N GLU A 11 9.87 -26.11 -1.19
CA GLU A 11 10.82 -26.64 -2.18
C GLU A 11 10.76 -25.94 -3.57
N SER A 12 9.68 -25.19 -3.88
CA SER A 12 9.51 -24.50 -5.15
C SER A 12 9.68 -22.96 -5.08
N VAL A 13 9.78 -22.39 -3.88
CA VAL A 13 9.94 -20.93 -3.69
C VAL A 13 11.41 -20.55 -3.89
N PRO A 14 11.74 -19.58 -4.76
CA PRO A 14 13.10 -19.09 -4.88
C PRO A 14 13.69 -18.69 -3.53
N HIS A 15 14.90 -19.12 -3.21
CA HIS A 15 15.57 -18.82 -1.93
C HIS A 15 15.57 -17.32 -1.60
N ILE A 16 15.70 -16.48 -2.62
CA ILE A 16 15.72 -15.02 -2.44
C ILE A 16 14.42 -14.49 -1.80
N ILE A 17 13.26 -15.08 -2.10
CA ILE A 17 11.99 -14.68 -1.47
C ILE A 17 12.05 -14.97 0.03
N THR A 18 12.51 -16.15 0.40
CA THR A 18 12.66 -16.53 1.81
C THR A 18 13.61 -15.56 2.55
N ASP A 19 14.72 -15.20 1.92
CA ASP A 19 15.70 -14.26 2.49
C ASP A 19 15.09 -12.86 2.67
N ILE A 20 14.31 -12.37 1.70
CA ILE A 20 13.60 -11.09 1.79
C ILE A 20 12.59 -11.09 2.94
N VAL A 21 11.72 -12.11 3.02
CA VAL A 21 10.62 -12.12 4.00
C VAL A 21 11.08 -12.42 5.41
N THR A 22 12.23 -13.06 5.58
CA THR A 22 12.82 -13.36 6.89
C THR A 22 13.85 -12.33 7.37
N GLY A 23 14.27 -11.39 6.50
CA GLY A 23 15.27 -10.39 6.85
C GLY A 23 16.69 -10.93 6.88
N ASN A 24 17.01 -11.91 6.06
CA ASN A 24 18.37 -12.51 5.97
C ASN A 24 19.29 -11.60 5.14
N ILE A 25 19.67 -10.47 5.73
CA ILE A 25 20.47 -9.43 5.03
C ILE A 25 21.77 -9.98 4.44
N ARG A 26 22.45 -10.88 5.15
CA ARG A 26 23.70 -11.49 4.63
C ARG A 26 23.49 -12.26 3.32
N ALA A 27 22.36 -12.94 3.18
CA ALA A 27 22.04 -13.63 1.93
C ALA A 27 21.70 -12.64 0.81
N LEU A 28 20.99 -11.55 1.13
CA LEU A 28 20.68 -10.48 0.18
C LEU A 28 21.96 -9.78 -0.31
N GLU A 29 22.91 -9.48 0.58
CA GLU A 29 24.23 -8.94 0.23
C GLU A 29 24.98 -9.87 -0.73
N ASN A 30 25.01 -11.17 -0.44
CA ASN A 30 25.65 -12.16 -1.30
C ASN A 30 24.94 -12.24 -2.67
N ALA A 31 23.62 -12.22 -2.72
CA ALA A 31 22.87 -12.24 -3.97
C ALA A 31 23.19 -11.01 -4.84
N LEU A 32 23.23 -9.82 -4.23
CA LEU A 32 23.57 -8.58 -4.92
C LEU A 32 25.01 -8.61 -5.47
N ALA A 33 25.97 -9.10 -4.67
CA ALA A 33 27.37 -9.25 -5.08
C ALA A 33 27.54 -10.25 -6.24
N ASN A 34 26.63 -11.23 -6.38
CA ASN A 34 26.59 -12.20 -7.48
C ASN A 34 25.75 -11.75 -8.67
N GLY A 35 25.34 -10.47 -8.74
CA GLY A 35 24.67 -9.89 -9.90
C GLY A 35 23.14 -9.96 -9.86
N TRP A 36 22.56 -10.26 -8.71
CA TRP A 36 21.10 -10.11 -8.55
C TRP A 36 20.69 -8.63 -8.64
N HIS A 37 19.63 -8.35 -9.35
CA HIS A 37 19.14 -6.99 -9.56
C HIS A 37 18.03 -6.64 -8.56
N ILE A 38 18.25 -5.61 -7.75
CA ILE A 38 17.42 -5.23 -6.60
C ILE A 38 15.99 -4.82 -6.98
N ASN A 39 15.77 -4.33 -8.19
CA ASN A 39 14.46 -3.92 -8.71
C ASN A 39 13.85 -4.93 -9.69
N GLN A 40 14.52 -6.07 -9.93
CA GLN A 40 13.99 -7.07 -10.82
C GLN A 40 12.82 -7.80 -10.17
N PRO A 41 11.64 -7.84 -10.82
CA PRO A 41 10.51 -8.61 -10.31
C PRO A 41 10.87 -10.10 -10.17
N ILE A 42 10.33 -10.71 -9.14
CA ILE A 42 10.48 -12.13 -8.82
C ILE A 42 9.13 -12.81 -9.08
N GLU A 43 9.13 -13.84 -9.92
CA GLU A 43 7.95 -14.67 -10.16
C GLU A 43 7.60 -15.44 -8.89
N ILE A 44 6.36 -15.29 -8.43
CA ILE A 44 5.80 -16.02 -7.28
C ILE A 44 5.01 -17.23 -7.78
N ASP A 45 4.24 -17.04 -8.84
CA ASP A 45 3.49 -18.08 -9.56
C ASP A 45 3.32 -17.69 -11.04
N GLU A 46 2.60 -18.50 -11.82
CA GLU A 46 2.38 -18.30 -13.26
C GLU A 46 1.70 -16.96 -13.63
N TYR A 47 1.13 -16.25 -12.65
CA TYR A 47 0.30 -15.06 -12.86
C TYR A 47 0.73 -13.85 -12.05
N SER A 48 1.71 -14.01 -11.16
CA SER A 48 2.12 -12.94 -10.25
C SER A 48 3.63 -12.81 -10.13
N GLU A 49 4.09 -11.60 -10.33
CA GLU A 49 5.45 -11.17 -10.05
C GLU A 49 5.44 -9.97 -9.11
N HIS A 50 6.43 -9.88 -8.25
CA HIS A 50 6.57 -8.79 -7.30
C HIS A 50 8.02 -8.34 -7.20
N THR A 51 8.22 -7.03 -7.03
CA THR A 51 9.56 -6.54 -6.74
C THR A 51 10.00 -6.98 -5.33
N PRO A 52 11.29 -7.09 -5.06
CA PRO A 52 11.81 -7.41 -3.72
C PRO A 52 11.27 -6.49 -2.64
N LEU A 53 11.16 -5.18 -2.93
CA LEU A 53 10.64 -4.19 -1.98
C LEU A 53 9.14 -4.39 -1.72
N GLU A 54 8.34 -4.73 -2.75
CA GLU A 54 6.93 -5.08 -2.56
C GLU A 54 6.76 -6.25 -1.60
N LEU A 55 7.52 -7.33 -1.79
CA LEU A 55 7.49 -8.49 -0.91
C LEU A 55 7.83 -8.12 0.52
N ALA A 56 8.90 -7.35 0.72
CA ALA A 56 9.31 -6.88 2.05
C ALA A 56 8.24 -6.03 2.73
N LEU A 57 7.57 -5.14 1.97
CA LEU A 57 6.50 -4.26 2.48
C LEU A 57 5.22 -5.05 2.82
N VAL A 58 4.80 -5.97 1.96
CA VAL A 58 3.62 -6.83 2.18
C VAL A 58 3.83 -7.70 3.42
N MET A 59 5.05 -8.22 3.62
CA MET A 59 5.42 -9.04 4.76
C MET A 59 5.82 -8.23 6.00
N CYS A 60 5.87 -6.89 5.89
CA CYS A 60 6.25 -5.99 6.97
C CYS A 60 7.65 -6.28 7.55
N CYS A 61 8.59 -6.78 6.75
CA CYS A 61 9.94 -7.09 7.16
C CYS A 61 10.82 -5.83 7.15
N LEU A 62 10.81 -5.08 8.25
CA LEU A 62 11.54 -3.81 8.34
C LEU A 62 13.04 -3.93 8.00
N PRO A 63 13.80 -4.94 8.46
CA PRO A 63 15.21 -5.08 8.08
C PRO A 63 15.42 -5.16 6.57
N SER A 64 14.61 -5.95 5.87
CA SER A 64 14.68 -6.06 4.40
C SER A 64 14.26 -4.77 3.71
N ILE A 65 13.21 -4.10 4.19
CA ILE A 65 12.78 -2.80 3.65
C ILE A 65 13.92 -1.81 3.73
N GLN A 66 14.57 -1.69 4.90
CA GLN A 66 15.68 -0.77 5.11
C GLN A 66 16.85 -1.08 4.17
N TRP A 67 17.30 -2.32 4.17
CA TRP A 67 18.41 -2.73 3.33
C TRP A 67 18.13 -2.53 1.83
N LEU A 68 16.95 -2.90 1.35
CA LEU A 68 16.54 -2.73 -0.06
C LEU A 68 16.54 -1.26 -0.47
N VAL A 69 15.96 -0.39 0.34
CA VAL A 69 15.91 1.05 0.07
C VAL A 69 17.31 1.67 0.07
N GLU A 70 18.15 1.32 1.04
CA GLU A 70 19.54 1.80 1.12
C GLU A 70 20.40 1.34 -0.06
N ASN A 71 20.05 0.22 -0.70
CA ASN A 71 20.72 -0.30 -1.88
C ASN A 71 20.03 0.06 -3.22
N GLY A 72 19.07 0.99 -3.20
CA GLY A 72 18.51 1.59 -4.43
C GLY A 72 17.23 0.92 -4.95
N ALA A 73 16.44 0.28 -4.08
CA ALA A 73 15.12 -0.16 -4.45
C ALA A 73 14.21 1.03 -4.79
N ASP A 74 13.42 0.91 -5.86
CA ASP A 74 12.50 1.96 -6.28
C ASP A 74 11.29 2.05 -5.34
N LEU A 75 11.15 3.22 -4.68
CA LEU A 75 10.03 3.52 -3.80
C LEU A 75 8.77 3.99 -4.53
N ASN A 76 8.91 4.38 -5.79
CA ASN A 76 7.85 5.07 -6.53
C ASN A 76 7.42 4.30 -7.79
N ASP A 77 7.53 2.97 -7.77
CA ASP A 77 6.99 2.11 -8.81
C ASP A 77 5.52 2.46 -9.11
N GLU A 78 5.16 2.54 -10.40
CA GLU A 78 3.84 2.99 -10.83
C GLU A 78 2.73 1.95 -10.56
N GLU A 79 3.05 0.67 -10.52
CA GLU A 79 2.08 -0.38 -10.23
C GLU A 79 1.75 -0.43 -8.74
N ASN A 80 2.77 -0.46 -7.91
CA ASN A 80 2.66 -0.66 -6.47
C ASN A 80 3.55 0.32 -5.67
N PRO A 81 3.22 1.63 -5.67
CA PRO A 81 3.99 2.62 -4.92
C PRO A 81 4.17 2.22 -3.46
N SER A 82 5.41 2.28 -2.96
CA SER A 82 5.78 1.81 -1.62
C SER A 82 4.99 2.48 -0.49
N PHE A 83 4.62 3.76 -0.67
CA PHE A 83 3.77 4.45 0.31
C PHE A 83 2.41 3.78 0.47
N LEU A 84 1.76 3.37 -0.65
CA LEU A 84 0.46 2.70 -0.60
C LEU A 84 0.56 1.32 0.05
N LEU A 85 1.63 0.57 -0.21
CA LEU A 85 1.88 -0.72 0.43
C LEU A 85 2.16 -0.56 1.93
N ALA A 86 3.00 0.40 2.30
CA ALA A 86 3.30 0.72 3.71
C ALA A 86 2.03 1.10 4.49
N VAL A 87 1.15 1.90 3.87
CA VAL A 87 -0.15 2.29 4.45
C VAL A 87 -1.09 1.10 4.57
N ARG A 88 -1.13 0.22 3.57
CA ARG A 88 -2.06 -0.92 3.52
C ARG A 88 -1.66 -2.05 4.47
N TYR A 89 -0.38 -2.38 4.55
CA TYR A 89 0.12 -3.56 5.26
C TYR A 89 0.95 -3.21 6.49
N GLY A 90 1.74 -2.16 6.43
CA GLY A 90 2.74 -1.77 7.42
C GLY A 90 2.19 -1.24 8.75
N ASN A 91 3.08 -0.57 9.44
CA ASN A 91 2.81 0.17 10.66
C ASN A 91 3.37 1.59 10.53
N LYS A 92 3.21 2.43 11.56
CA LYS A 92 3.69 3.81 11.56
C LYS A 92 5.21 3.94 11.30
N GLU A 93 6.00 3.00 11.79
CA GLU A 93 7.46 2.99 11.61
C GLU A 93 7.82 2.79 10.13
N ILE A 94 7.21 1.80 9.48
CA ILE A 94 7.41 1.52 8.05
C ILE A 94 6.94 2.70 7.19
N ILE A 95 5.76 3.27 7.50
CA ILE A 95 5.24 4.46 6.79
C ILE A 95 6.23 5.61 6.88
N ASN A 96 6.68 5.94 8.10
CA ASN A 96 7.65 7.01 8.30
C ASN A 96 8.96 6.74 7.58
N TYR A 97 9.45 5.49 7.62
CA TYR A 97 10.68 5.11 6.96
C TYR A 97 10.62 5.36 5.45
N VAL A 98 9.62 4.82 4.76
CA VAL A 98 9.52 5.01 3.30
C VAL A 98 9.32 6.47 2.90
N VAL A 99 8.55 7.24 3.67
CA VAL A 99 8.34 8.68 3.42
C VAL A 99 9.63 9.48 3.60
N THR A 100 10.39 9.24 4.66
CA THR A 100 11.66 9.95 4.89
C THR A 100 12.73 9.61 3.85
N HIS A 101 12.59 8.47 3.14
CA HIS A 101 13.46 8.07 2.05
C HIS A 101 12.93 8.42 0.64
N GLY A 102 11.83 9.20 0.56
CA GLY A 102 11.37 9.77 -0.72
C GLY A 102 10.18 9.08 -1.37
N ALA A 103 9.45 8.23 -0.66
CA ALA A 103 8.19 7.70 -1.16
C ALA A 103 7.15 8.84 -1.35
N ASN A 104 6.49 8.85 -2.50
CA ASN A 104 5.51 9.87 -2.84
C ASN A 104 4.19 9.64 -2.09
N VAL A 105 3.88 10.52 -1.13
CA VAL A 105 2.64 10.46 -0.34
C VAL A 105 1.36 10.70 -1.16
N HIS A 106 1.50 11.24 -2.37
CA HIS A 106 0.38 11.48 -3.29
C HIS A 106 0.31 10.45 -4.42
N ALA A 107 1.08 9.38 -4.33
CA ALA A 107 1.08 8.33 -5.33
C ALA A 107 -0.32 7.73 -5.54
N LEU A 108 -0.57 7.36 -6.78
CA LEU A 108 -1.72 6.55 -7.18
C LEU A 108 -1.16 5.31 -7.87
N ASN A 109 -1.68 4.15 -7.55
CA ASN A 109 -1.31 2.97 -8.32
C ASN A 109 -2.00 2.96 -9.70
N ARG A 110 -1.70 1.97 -10.53
CA ARG A 110 -2.21 1.83 -11.90
C ARG A 110 -3.75 1.89 -11.98
N VAL A 111 -4.48 1.39 -10.98
CA VAL A 111 -5.95 1.45 -10.93
C VAL A 111 -6.49 2.66 -10.17
N LYS A 112 -5.63 3.67 -9.94
CA LYS A 112 -5.96 4.96 -9.30
C LYS A 112 -6.46 4.84 -7.86
N VAL A 113 -5.94 3.86 -7.12
CA VAL A 113 -6.10 3.77 -5.66
C VAL A 113 -5.15 4.77 -5.01
N ASP A 114 -5.65 5.56 -4.07
CA ASP A 114 -4.88 6.50 -3.24
C ASP A 114 -4.60 5.94 -1.84
N ALA A 115 -3.88 6.70 -1.02
CA ALA A 115 -3.49 6.28 0.32
C ALA A 115 -4.67 6.04 1.26
N PHE A 116 -5.74 6.86 1.21
CA PHE A 116 -6.92 6.62 2.03
C PHE A 116 -7.62 5.32 1.65
N GLN A 117 -7.77 5.06 0.34
CA GLN A 117 -8.34 3.79 -0.12
C GLN A 117 -7.45 2.60 0.27
N ALA A 118 -6.11 2.73 0.16
CA ALA A 118 -5.17 1.70 0.58
C ALA A 118 -5.32 1.36 2.08
N ALA A 119 -5.46 2.38 2.94
CA ALA A 119 -5.72 2.19 4.36
C ALA A 119 -7.03 1.44 4.63
N LEU A 120 -8.11 1.78 3.92
CA LEU A 120 -9.41 1.10 4.05
C LEU A 120 -9.31 -0.36 3.61
N TYR A 121 -8.66 -0.66 2.49
CA TYR A 121 -8.46 -2.03 2.01
C TYR A 121 -7.63 -2.89 2.98
N GLY A 122 -6.65 -2.27 3.65
CA GLY A 122 -5.86 -2.90 4.70
C GLY A 122 -6.55 -2.96 6.06
N LYS A 123 -7.72 -2.33 6.22
CA LYS A 123 -8.41 -2.12 7.50
C LYS A 123 -7.53 -1.41 8.53
N LYS A 124 -6.63 -0.54 8.06
CA LYS A 124 -5.67 0.23 8.86
C LYS A 124 -6.24 1.63 9.18
N TYR A 125 -7.36 1.69 9.86
CA TYR A 125 -8.08 2.95 10.12
C TYR A 125 -7.27 3.94 10.98
N ASN A 126 -6.39 3.43 11.84
CA ASN A 126 -5.44 4.24 12.59
C ASN A 126 -4.39 4.95 11.73
N HIS A 127 -4.23 4.57 10.46
CA HIS A 127 -3.32 5.25 9.54
C HIS A 127 -3.95 6.49 8.89
N LEU A 128 -5.27 6.66 8.94
CA LEU A 128 -5.97 7.77 8.28
C LEU A 128 -5.45 9.13 8.76
N GLN A 129 -5.22 9.30 10.08
CA GLN A 129 -4.65 10.52 10.62
C GLN A 129 -3.20 10.74 10.16
N ILE A 130 -2.38 9.68 10.14
CA ILE A 130 -1.00 9.74 9.67
C ILE A 130 -0.95 10.21 8.21
N ILE A 131 -1.78 9.63 7.34
CA ILE A 131 -1.89 10.00 5.93
C ILE A 131 -2.25 11.48 5.77
N HIS A 132 -3.24 11.94 6.56
CA HIS A 132 -3.68 13.33 6.55
C HIS A 132 -2.56 14.30 6.97
N ASP A 133 -1.85 13.98 8.06
CA ASP A 133 -0.76 14.79 8.61
C ASP A 133 0.47 14.84 7.68
N LEU A 134 0.68 13.81 6.87
CA LEU A 134 1.70 13.78 5.83
C LEU A 134 1.34 14.63 4.58
N GLY A 135 0.20 15.32 4.59
CA GLY A 135 -0.20 16.23 3.53
C GLY A 135 -1.11 15.61 2.45
N HIS A 136 -1.43 14.33 2.54
CA HIS A 136 -2.48 13.72 1.70
C HIS A 136 -3.85 14.04 2.31
N THR A 137 -4.27 15.30 2.18
CA THR A 137 -5.39 15.87 2.96
C THR A 137 -6.75 15.32 2.55
N VAL A 138 -7.64 15.18 3.54
CA VAL A 138 -9.02 14.71 3.34
C VAL A 138 -9.79 15.60 2.39
N GLN A 139 -9.62 16.92 2.48
CA GLN A 139 -10.32 17.89 1.61
C GLN A 139 -10.04 17.66 0.12
N LYS A 140 -8.82 17.26 -0.21
CA LYS A 140 -8.40 17.07 -1.60
C LYS A 140 -8.58 15.65 -2.11
N TYR A 141 -8.32 14.66 -1.26
CA TYR A 141 -8.20 13.26 -1.67
C TYR A 141 -9.25 12.33 -1.04
N GLY A 142 -9.95 12.75 0.03
CA GLY A 142 -10.82 11.88 0.82
C GLY A 142 -12.10 11.39 0.14
N GLY A 143 -12.54 12.02 -0.95
CA GLY A 143 -13.89 11.80 -1.49
C GLY A 143 -14.19 10.36 -1.93
N LYS A 144 -13.24 9.66 -2.56
CA LYS A 144 -13.42 8.25 -2.94
C LYS A 144 -13.50 7.33 -1.73
N ALA A 145 -12.54 7.48 -0.81
CA ALA A 145 -12.48 6.69 0.41
C ALA A 145 -13.71 6.93 1.30
N PHE A 146 -14.22 8.16 1.35
CA PHE A 146 -15.47 8.50 2.05
C PHE A 146 -16.68 7.73 1.49
N ARG A 147 -16.82 7.66 0.15
CA ARG A 147 -17.90 6.84 -0.47
C ARG A 147 -17.75 5.36 -0.14
N ASN A 148 -16.54 4.82 -0.14
CA ASN A 148 -16.29 3.42 0.23
C ASN A 148 -16.69 3.17 1.70
N ALA A 149 -16.34 4.10 2.61
CA ALA A 149 -16.71 3.99 4.01
C ALA A 149 -18.23 4.00 4.26
N ILE A 150 -19.00 4.70 3.41
CA ILE A 150 -20.49 4.66 3.44
C ILE A 150 -20.97 3.25 3.09
N THR A 151 -20.47 2.68 2.00
CA THR A 151 -20.81 1.32 1.56
C THR A 151 -20.52 0.28 2.63
N ASP A 152 -19.39 0.43 3.31
CA ASP A 152 -18.93 -0.46 4.38
C ASP A 152 -19.61 -0.20 5.72
N ARG A 153 -20.45 0.87 5.82
CA ARG A 153 -21.11 1.33 7.05
C ARG A 153 -20.15 1.53 8.22
N ASN A 154 -18.94 1.99 7.91
CA ASN A 154 -17.92 2.23 8.92
C ASN A 154 -18.03 3.65 9.50
N TYR A 155 -18.79 3.80 10.58
CA TYR A 155 -19.11 5.10 11.19
C TYR A 155 -17.87 5.79 11.78
N GLU A 156 -16.88 5.05 12.27
CA GLU A 156 -15.64 5.63 12.79
C GLU A 156 -14.88 6.33 11.66
N VAL A 157 -14.71 5.65 10.55
CA VAL A 157 -14.05 6.18 9.35
C VAL A 157 -14.85 7.35 8.77
N LEU A 158 -16.18 7.25 8.71
CA LEU A 158 -17.04 8.35 8.24
C LEU A 158 -16.86 9.61 9.09
N ASN A 159 -16.84 9.46 10.41
CA ASN A 159 -16.63 10.56 11.34
C ASN A 159 -15.24 11.19 11.13
N PHE A 160 -14.19 10.40 10.93
CA PHE A 160 -12.87 10.92 10.61
C PHE A 160 -12.90 11.82 9.36
N PHE A 161 -13.49 11.36 8.26
CA PHE A 161 -13.58 12.13 7.02
C PHE A 161 -14.39 13.41 7.17
N ILE A 162 -15.54 13.34 7.86
CA ILE A 162 -16.41 14.51 8.10
C ILE A 162 -15.68 15.56 8.96
N HIS A 163 -15.07 15.15 10.06
CA HIS A 163 -14.32 16.07 10.94
C HIS A 163 -13.13 16.74 10.25
N ASN A 164 -12.52 16.05 9.29
CA ASN A 164 -11.41 16.59 8.51
C ASN A 164 -11.84 17.27 7.20
N GLY A 165 -13.14 17.57 7.05
CA GLY A 165 -13.64 18.45 5.99
C GLY A 165 -13.71 17.81 4.61
N VAL A 166 -14.09 16.53 4.51
CA VAL A 166 -14.38 15.89 3.22
C VAL A 166 -15.48 16.63 2.47
N ASP A 167 -15.36 16.68 1.15
CA ASP A 167 -16.48 17.16 0.31
C ASP A 167 -17.62 16.15 0.32
N ILE A 168 -18.67 16.45 1.10
CA ILE A 168 -19.89 15.62 1.20
C ILE A 168 -20.69 15.57 -0.11
N ASN A 169 -20.41 16.47 -1.06
CA ASN A 169 -21.02 16.50 -2.40
C ASN A 169 -20.08 15.93 -3.48
N TYR A 170 -18.98 15.26 -3.07
CA TYR A 170 -18.04 14.66 -3.99
C TYR A 170 -18.73 13.81 -5.05
N ASN A 171 -18.54 14.14 -6.33
CA ASN A 171 -19.25 13.52 -7.44
C ASN A 171 -18.36 13.12 -8.62
N LYS A 172 -17.02 12.98 -8.38
CA LYS A 172 -16.11 12.52 -9.43
C LYS A 172 -16.31 11.02 -9.66
N PRO A 173 -16.28 10.57 -10.93
CA PRO A 173 -16.38 9.15 -11.24
C PRO A 173 -15.10 8.39 -10.81
N ASP A 174 -15.25 7.11 -10.56
CA ASP A 174 -14.17 6.16 -10.39
C ASP A 174 -14.56 4.80 -10.98
N SER A 175 -13.71 3.78 -10.81
CA SER A 175 -13.95 2.45 -11.35
C SER A 175 -15.18 1.76 -10.73
N VAL A 176 -15.52 2.07 -9.48
CA VAL A 176 -16.69 1.51 -8.77
C VAL A 176 -17.94 2.30 -9.08
N TYR A 177 -17.81 3.62 -9.19
CA TYR A 177 -18.93 4.55 -9.37
C TYR A 177 -18.75 5.41 -10.65
N PRO A 178 -18.92 4.83 -11.85
CA PRO A 178 -18.72 5.56 -13.11
C PRO A 178 -19.77 6.64 -13.37
N PHE A 179 -20.93 6.61 -12.69
CA PHE A 179 -22.07 7.51 -12.89
C PHE A 179 -22.05 8.76 -12.00
N LYS A 180 -20.93 9.08 -11.36
CA LYS A 180 -20.75 10.27 -10.51
C LYS A 180 -21.79 10.39 -9.36
N PRO A 181 -22.08 9.35 -8.57
CA PRO A 181 -23.03 9.49 -7.47
C PRO A 181 -22.39 10.34 -6.35
N THR A 182 -23.21 11.19 -5.74
CA THR A 182 -22.80 11.86 -4.51
C THR A 182 -22.81 10.87 -3.33
N PRO A 183 -22.08 11.15 -2.23
CA PRO A 183 -22.14 10.36 -1.00
C PRO A 183 -23.57 10.12 -0.51
N LEU A 184 -24.47 11.12 -0.62
CA LEU A 184 -25.87 10.97 -0.25
C LEU A 184 -26.60 9.94 -1.12
N CYS A 185 -26.35 9.93 -2.43
CA CYS A 185 -26.94 8.92 -3.33
C CYS A 185 -26.45 7.50 -2.99
N VAL A 186 -25.17 7.38 -2.61
CA VAL A 186 -24.61 6.10 -2.15
C VAL A 186 -25.29 5.67 -0.84
N ALA A 187 -25.38 6.56 0.15
CA ALA A 187 -26.02 6.27 1.44
C ALA A 187 -27.50 5.88 1.32
N ALA A 188 -28.22 6.46 0.37
CA ALA A 188 -29.63 6.13 0.12
C ALA A 188 -29.84 4.74 -0.51
N ARG A 189 -28.78 4.15 -1.09
CA ARG A 189 -28.81 2.82 -1.71
C ARG A 189 -28.50 1.69 -0.72
N TYR A 190 -27.71 1.96 0.31
CA TYR A 190 -27.23 0.99 1.30
C TYR A 190 -27.76 1.27 2.71
#